data_de9ad918a287f948b07c68dac598040e
#
_entry.id   de9ad918a287f948b07c68dac598040e
#
_cell.length_a   1.000
_cell.length_b   1.000
_cell.length_c   1.000
_cell.angle_alpha   90.00
_cell.angle_beta   90.00
_cell.angle_gamma   90.00
#
_symmetry.space_group_name_H-M   'P 1'
#
loop_
_entity.id
_entity.type
_entity.pdbx_description
1 polymer ?
#
loop_
_entity_poly.entity_id
_entity_poly.type
_entity_poly.pdbx_seq_one_letter_code
_entity_poly.pdbx_strand_id
1 'polypeptide(L)'
;MGEKNPYLEASDWGWQIDPVGLRITLNELYDRYQVPLFIVENGLGALDKIEADGAIHDNYRIDYLKAHIKQMYEAIEDGVELMGYTPWGCIDLVSASTSEMSKRYGFIYVDADDEGNGSYDRSRKDSFFWYQKVIETNGAAALEE
;
A
#
# COMPACT_ATOMS: atom_id res chain seq x y z
N MET A 1 -2.93 20.62 -0.70
CA MET A 1 -3.67 19.37 -0.41
C MET A 1 -5.05 19.50 -1.03
N GLY A 2 -5.58 18.46 -1.66
CA GLY A 2 -6.92 18.46 -2.24
C GLY A 2 -8.02 18.50 -1.17
N GLU A 3 -9.25 18.79 -1.58
CA GLU A 3 -10.41 18.72 -0.70
C GLU A 3 -10.72 17.26 -0.31
N LYS A 4 -11.21 17.07 0.93
CA LYS A 4 -11.60 15.76 1.43
C LYS A 4 -12.87 15.27 0.74
N ASN A 5 -12.83 14.08 0.14
CA ASN A 5 -14.02 13.44 -0.37
C ASN A 5 -14.84 12.84 0.80
N PRO A 6 -16.08 13.28 1.03
CA PRO A 6 -16.90 12.82 2.16
C PRO A 6 -17.37 11.37 2.03
N TYR A 7 -17.21 10.75 0.86
CA TYR A 7 -17.65 9.39 0.56
C TYR A 7 -16.54 8.35 0.63
N LEU A 8 -15.29 8.77 0.86
CA LEU A 8 -14.14 7.89 0.94
C LEU A 8 -13.59 7.86 2.36
N GLU A 9 -13.18 6.67 2.78
CA GLU A 9 -12.39 6.50 3.98
C GLU A 9 -11.00 7.13 3.81
N ALA A 10 -10.38 7.48 4.92
CA ALA A 10 -9.04 8.06 4.92
C ALA A 10 -8.19 7.41 6.02
N SER A 11 -6.87 7.38 5.81
CA SER A 11 -5.91 6.98 6.84
C SER A 11 -5.91 7.96 8.01
N ASP A 12 -5.23 7.61 9.10
CA ASP A 12 -5.04 8.47 10.27
C ASP A 12 -4.44 9.85 9.91
N TRP A 13 -3.69 9.92 8.82
CA TRP A 13 -3.12 11.17 8.27
C TRP A 13 -4.01 11.85 7.24
N GLY A 14 -5.26 11.43 7.08
CA GLY A 14 -6.25 12.04 6.20
C GLY A 14 -6.03 11.75 4.70
N TRP A 15 -5.23 10.75 4.36
CA TRP A 15 -5.05 10.31 2.98
C TRP A 15 -6.19 9.39 2.57
N GLN A 16 -6.88 9.76 1.50
CA GLN A 16 -8.05 9.04 1.02
C GLN A 16 -7.66 7.67 0.45
N ILE A 17 -8.49 6.67 0.74
CA ILE A 17 -8.37 5.32 0.20
C ILE A 17 -9.30 5.25 -1.01
N ASP A 18 -8.73 5.39 -2.21
CA ASP A 18 -9.48 5.47 -3.46
C ASP A 18 -8.95 4.50 -4.54
N PRO A 19 -9.19 3.21 -4.38
CA PRO A 19 -8.77 2.22 -5.37
C PRO A 19 -9.43 2.42 -6.75
N VAL A 20 -10.69 2.87 -6.79
CA VAL A 20 -11.40 3.17 -8.05
C VAL A 20 -10.78 4.37 -8.76
N GLY A 21 -10.36 5.39 -8.01
CA GLY A 21 -9.63 6.54 -8.56
C GLY A 21 -8.31 6.13 -9.23
N LEU A 22 -7.62 5.10 -8.70
CA LEU A 22 -6.45 4.53 -9.36
C LEU A 22 -6.80 3.95 -10.74
N ARG A 23 -7.88 3.13 -10.84
CA ARG A 23 -8.34 2.57 -12.13
C ARG A 23 -8.67 3.67 -13.13
N ILE A 24 -9.42 4.69 -12.70
CA ILE A 24 -9.78 5.83 -13.54
C ILE A 24 -8.52 6.53 -14.05
N THR A 25 -7.56 6.82 -13.17
CA THR A 25 -6.29 7.47 -13.54
C THR A 25 -5.50 6.65 -14.56
N LEU A 26 -5.42 5.33 -14.37
CA LEU A 26 -4.74 4.43 -15.30
C LEU A 26 -5.40 4.47 -16.68
N ASN A 27 -6.73 4.39 -16.75
CA ASN A 27 -7.47 4.46 -18.00
C ASN A 27 -7.28 5.81 -18.69
N GLU A 28 -7.39 6.94 -17.97
CA GLU A 28 -7.22 8.27 -18.54
C GLU A 28 -5.80 8.52 -19.08
N LEU A 29 -4.78 8.05 -18.36
CA LEU A 29 -3.39 8.18 -18.81
C LEU A 29 -3.12 7.30 -20.02
N TYR A 30 -3.61 6.06 -20.01
CA TYR A 30 -3.41 5.15 -21.12
C TYR A 30 -4.17 5.60 -22.37
N ASP A 31 -5.42 6.06 -22.23
CA ASP A 31 -6.20 6.61 -23.34
C ASP A 31 -5.50 7.80 -24.02
N ARG A 32 -4.90 8.67 -23.20
CA ARG A 32 -4.21 9.87 -23.70
C ARG A 32 -2.88 9.58 -24.38
N TYR A 33 -2.05 8.71 -23.79
CA TYR A 33 -0.65 8.56 -24.21
C TYR A 33 -0.35 7.29 -24.98
N GLN A 34 -1.18 6.24 -24.87
CA GLN A 34 -1.04 4.95 -25.56
C GLN A 34 0.37 4.35 -25.41
N VAL A 35 0.91 4.41 -24.19
CA VAL A 35 2.20 3.82 -23.81
C VAL A 35 2.04 2.99 -22.55
N PRO A 36 2.89 1.95 -22.35
CA PRO A 36 2.86 1.14 -21.15
C PRO A 36 3.00 2.01 -19.88
N LEU A 37 2.22 1.68 -18.85
CA LEU A 37 2.22 2.38 -17.58
C LEU A 37 2.93 1.55 -16.49
N PHE A 38 3.56 2.21 -15.54
CA PHE A 38 4.13 1.60 -14.35
C PHE A 38 3.77 2.42 -13.11
N ILE A 39 3.19 1.78 -12.11
CA ILE A 39 2.95 2.42 -10.82
C ILE A 39 4.23 2.31 -9.99
N VAL A 40 4.97 3.38 -9.88
CA VAL A 40 6.27 3.41 -9.19
C VAL A 40 6.16 3.58 -7.68
N GLU A 41 5.00 4.04 -7.20
CA GLU A 41 4.77 4.30 -5.79
C GLU A 41 3.27 4.25 -5.47
N ASN A 42 2.88 3.44 -4.49
CA ASN A 42 1.56 3.41 -3.88
C ASN A 42 1.66 2.75 -2.50
N GLY A 43 0.91 3.18 -1.51
CA GLY A 43 0.96 2.57 -0.19
C GLY A 43 0.13 3.30 0.85
N LEU A 44 0.05 2.71 2.04
CA LEU A 44 -0.69 3.22 3.18
C LEU A 44 0.24 3.43 4.36
N GLY A 45 0.28 4.67 4.88
CA GLY A 45 0.87 4.96 6.18
C GLY A 45 -0.19 4.80 7.27
N ALA A 46 0.09 3.96 8.28
CA ALA A 46 -0.82 3.66 9.37
C ALA A 46 -0.06 3.36 10.66
N LEU A 47 -0.75 3.37 11.80
CA LEU A 47 -0.21 2.95 13.09
C LEU A 47 -0.25 1.42 13.16
N ASP A 48 0.88 0.80 13.46
CA ASP A 48 0.95 -0.63 13.76
C ASP A 48 0.79 -0.88 15.26
N LYS A 49 0.22 -2.03 15.59
CA LYS A 49 0.13 -2.53 16.97
C LYS A 49 0.89 -3.84 17.07
N ILE A 50 1.85 -3.88 18.00
CA ILE A 50 2.51 -5.13 18.38
C ILE A 50 1.62 -5.85 19.38
N GLU A 51 1.21 -7.07 19.05
CA GLU A 51 0.40 -7.91 19.95
C GLU A 51 1.26 -8.57 21.05
N ALA A 52 0.62 -9.20 22.02
CA ALA A 52 1.32 -9.78 23.18
C ALA A 52 2.31 -10.92 22.84
N ASP A 53 2.13 -11.56 21.69
CA ASP A 53 3.01 -12.59 21.14
C ASP A 53 4.12 -12.03 20.24
N GLY A 54 4.16 -10.71 20.06
CA GLY A 54 5.10 -10.01 19.19
C GLY A 54 4.69 -9.93 17.70
N ALA A 55 3.52 -10.47 17.36
CA ALA A 55 3.00 -10.38 16.00
C ALA A 55 2.43 -8.99 15.68
N ILE A 56 2.38 -8.66 14.40
CA ILE A 56 1.74 -7.44 13.89
C ILE A 56 0.73 -7.85 12.83
N HIS A 57 -0.54 -7.76 13.21
CA HIS A 57 -1.69 -8.10 12.36
C HIS A 57 -2.15 -6.86 11.61
N ASP A 58 -1.50 -6.56 10.50
CA ASP A 58 -1.77 -5.38 9.69
C ASP A 58 -2.77 -5.65 8.54
N ASN A 59 -3.91 -6.27 8.87
CA ASN A 59 -4.98 -6.60 7.93
C ASN A 59 -5.47 -5.38 7.13
N TYR A 60 -5.53 -4.20 7.76
CA TYR A 60 -5.85 -2.94 7.09
C TYR A 60 -4.93 -2.62 5.91
N ARG A 61 -3.64 -3.02 5.98
CA ARG A 61 -2.68 -2.88 4.89
C ARG A 61 -2.94 -3.90 3.78
N ILE A 62 -3.25 -5.13 4.17
CA ILE A 62 -3.67 -6.19 3.24
C ILE A 62 -4.91 -5.75 2.48
N ASP A 63 -5.95 -5.26 3.18
CA ASP A 63 -7.20 -4.81 2.58
C ASP A 63 -6.98 -3.64 1.61
N TYR A 64 -6.15 -2.66 2.01
CA TYR A 64 -5.76 -1.54 1.14
C TYR A 64 -5.11 -2.02 -0.16
N LEU A 65 -4.09 -2.87 -0.05
CA LEU A 65 -3.36 -3.39 -1.21
C LEU A 65 -4.24 -4.29 -2.07
N LYS A 66 -5.05 -5.16 -1.45
CA LYS A 66 -6.01 -6.05 -2.14
C LYS A 66 -6.97 -5.22 -2.99
N ALA A 67 -7.56 -4.16 -2.42
CA ALA A 67 -8.48 -3.29 -3.13
C ALA A 67 -7.82 -2.58 -4.33
N HIS A 68 -6.59 -2.08 -4.17
CA HIS A 68 -5.86 -1.42 -5.25
C HIS A 68 -5.42 -2.40 -6.34
N ILE A 69 -4.91 -3.57 -5.97
CA ILE A 69 -4.51 -4.62 -6.93
C ILE A 69 -5.71 -5.09 -7.74
N LYS A 70 -6.89 -5.24 -7.11
CA LYS A 70 -8.12 -5.56 -7.82
C LYS A 70 -8.43 -4.50 -8.89
N GLN A 71 -8.31 -3.22 -8.57
CA GLN A 71 -8.57 -2.15 -9.54
C GLN A 71 -7.49 -2.04 -10.63
N MET A 72 -6.26 -2.43 -10.33
CA MET A 72 -5.23 -2.59 -11.38
C MET A 72 -5.57 -3.73 -12.35
N TYR A 73 -6.05 -4.86 -11.82
CA TYR A 73 -6.53 -5.96 -12.66
C TYR A 73 -7.69 -5.51 -13.56
N GLU A 74 -8.69 -4.80 -12.99
CA GLU A 74 -9.81 -4.25 -13.75
C GLU A 74 -9.35 -3.24 -14.84
N ALA A 75 -8.31 -2.44 -14.56
CA ALA A 75 -7.75 -1.54 -15.56
C ALA A 75 -7.08 -2.29 -16.71
N ILE A 76 -6.43 -3.42 -16.44
CA ILE A 76 -5.86 -4.31 -17.47
C ILE A 76 -6.99 -4.92 -18.33
N GLU A 77 -8.10 -5.36 -17.71
CA GLU A 77 -9.28 -5.85 -18.43
C GLU A 77 -9.94 -4.74 -19.29
N ASP A 78 -9.85 -3.48 -18.85
CA ASP A 78 -10.27 -2.31 -19.65
C ASP A 78 -9.35 -2.05 -20.87
N GLY A 79 -8.19 -2.70 -20.94
CA GLY A 79 -7.23 -2.59 -22.05
C GLY A 79 -5.98 -1.76 -21.74
N VAL A 80 -5.77 -1.36 -20.48
CA VAL A 80 -4.55 -0.64 -20.07
C VAL A 80 -3.35 -1.58 -20.08
N GLU A 81 -2.27 -1.19 -20.73
CA GLU A 81 -0.98 -1.89 -20.66
C GLU A 81 -0.23 -1.49 -19.38
N LEU A 82 -0.57 -2.15 -18.27
CA LEU A 82 0.09 -1.96 -16.98
C LEU A 82 1.22 -2.98 -16.81
N MET A 83 2.47 -2.51 -16.85
CA MET A 83 3.65 -3.36 -16.84
C MET A 83 4.20 -3.65 -15.44
N GLY A 84 3.79 -2.91 -14.41
CA GLY A 84 4.29 -3.16 -13.06
C GLY A 84 3.73 -2.24 -11.98
N TYR A 85 4.00 -2.65 -10.75
CA TYR A 85 3.58 -1.98 -9.54
C TYR A 85 4.63 -2.13 -8.44
N THR A 86 4.97 -1.04 -7.77
CA THR A 86 5.81 -1.05 -6.59
C THR A 86 5.11 -0.34 -5.43
N PRO A 87 4.91 -1.03 -4.29
CA PRO A 87 4.41 -0.38 -3.09
C PRO A 87 5.46 0.53 -2.46
N TRP A 88 5.00 1.59 -1.80
CA TRP A 88 5.85 2.48 -1.03
C TRP A 88 6.30 1.83 0.28
N GLY A 89 7.63 1.67 0.44
CA GLY A 89 8.25 1.16 1.65
C GLY A 89 8.11 -0.37 1.82
N CYS A 90 9.15 -1.15 1.51
CA CYS A 90 9.18 -2.57 1.86
C CYS A 90 9.48 -2.79 3.35
N ILE A 91 10.21 -1.85 3.96
CA ILE A 91 10.57 -1.80 5.38
C ILE A 91 10.04 -0.48 5.93
N ASP A 92 9.63 -0.45 7.20
CA ASP A 92 9.23 0.80 7.85
C ASP A 92 10.35 1.84 7.76
N LEU A 93 9.96 3.05 7.45
CA LEU A 93 10.86 4.18 7.24
C LEU A 93 10.26 5.46 7.82
N VAL A 94 11.10 6.45 8.06
CA VAL A 94 10.65 7.76 8.49
C VAL A 94 9.84 8.42 7.37
N SER A 95 8.63 8.84 7.67
CA SER A 95 7.75 9.52 6.71
C SER A 95 8.40 10.80 6.19
N ALA A 96 8.57 10.90 4.88
CA ALA A 96 9.15 12.08 4.24
C ALA A 96 8.29 13.35 4.41
N SER A 97 6.98 13.19 4.56
CA SER A 97 6.04 14.31 4.67
C SER A 97 5.81 14.82 6.09
N THR A 98 5.99 13.96 7.11
CA THR A 98 5.65 14.27 8.51
C THR A 98 6.81 14.08 9.47
N SER A 99 7.92 13.49 9.01
CA SER A 99 9.11 13.16 9.83
C SER A 99 8.83 12.20 10.98
N GLU A 100 7.80 11.36 10.85
CA GLU A 100 7.35 10.38 11.84
C GLU A 100 7.75 8.97 11.45
N MET A 101 8.32 8.22 12.39
CA MET A 101 8.57 6.79 12.26
C MET A 101 7.33 5.97 12.61
N SER A 102 6.46 6.49 13.47
CA SER A 102 5.17 5.90 13.86
C SER A 102 4.20 5.74 12.68
N LYS A 103 4.36 6.53 11.62
CA LYS A 103 3.64 6.37 10.37
C LYS A 103 4.25 5.22 9.55
N ARG A 104 3.76 4.02 9.81
CA ARG A 104 4.30 2.77 9.26
C ARG A 104 3.81 2.50 7.84
N TYR A 105 4.75 2.19 6.95
CA TYR A 105 4.45 1.90 5.54
C TYR A 105 4.81 0.46 5.14
N GLY A 106 5.79 -0.14 5.82
CA GLY A 106 6.44 -1.36 5.40
C GLY A 106 5.67 -2.64 5.66
N PHE A 107 6.10 -3.69 4.98
CA PHE A 107 5.78 -5.08 5.28
C PHE A 107 6.65 -5.65 6.42
N ILE A 108 7.74 -4.96 6.70
CA ILE A 108 8.70 -5.28 7.75
C ILE A 108 8.68 -4.14 8.75
N TYR A 109 8.34 -4.46 9.98
CA TYR A 109 8.39 -3.53 11.12
C TYR A 109 9.83 -3.26 11.51
N VAL A 110 10.10 -2.03 11.92
CA VAL A 110 11.36 -1.62 12.54
C VAL A 110 11.06 -1.10 13.95
N ASP A 111 11.70 -1.66 14.95
CA ASP A 111 11.58 -1.21 16.35
C ASP A 111 12.31 0.12 16.56
N ALA A 112 11.64 1.20 16.20
CA ALA A 112 12.08 2.58 16.41
C ALA A 112 10.86 3.49 16.59
N ASP A 113 10.98 4.47 17.48
CA ASP A 113 10.00 5.53 17.71
C ASP A 113 10.32 6.81 16.91
N ASP A 114 9.51 7.85 17.10
CA ASP A 114 9.68 9.13 16.41
C ASP A 114 10.90 9.93 16.90
N GLU A 115 11.42 9.64 18.10
CA GLU A 115 12.61 10.22 18.68
C GLU A 115 13.90 9.44 18.33
N GLY A 116 13.75 8.30 17.62
CA GLY A 116 14.87 7.45 17.22
C GLY A 116 15.31 6.46 18.31
N ASN A 117 14.50 6.24 19.35
CA ASN A 117 14.74 5.19 20.33
C ASN A 117 14.21 3.84 19.82
N GLY A 118 14.80 2.75 20.27
CA GLY A 118 14.43 1.38 19.95
C GLY A 118 15.64 0.51 19.68
N SER A 119 15.43 -0.77 19.48
CA SER A 119 16.50 -1.73 19.15
C SER A 119 16.88 -1.71 17.65
N TYR A 120 16.02 -1.14 16.81
CA TYR A 120 16.08 -1.24 15.35
C TYR A 120 15.95 -2.68 14.81
N ASP A 121 15.51 -3.61 15.63
CA ASP A 121 15.20 -4.97 15.22
C ASP A 121 14.04 -4.96 14.19
N ARG A 122 14.06 -5.95 13.31
CA ARG A 122 13.11 -6.07 12.21
C ARG A 122 12.28 -7.32 12.36
N SER A 123 10.97 -7.17 12.25
CA SER A 123 10.01 -8.28 12.24
C SER A 123 9.08 -8.21 11.04
N ARG A 124 8.72 -9.38 10.51
CA ARG A 124 7.77 -9.47 9.39
C ARG A 124 6.36 -9.32 9.91
N LYS A 125 5.55 -8.49 9.22
CA LYS A 125 4.12 -8.33 9.49
C LYS A 125 3.31 -9.39 8.72
N ASP A 126 2.02 -9.50 9.00
CA ASP A 126 1.14 -10.44 8.27
C ASP A 126 1.09 -10.09 6.78
N SER A 127 1.10 -8.81 6.45
CA SER A 127 1.15 -8.33 5.07
C SER A 127 2.39 -8.79 4.30
N PHE A 128 3.52 -9.05 4.97
CA PHE A 128 4.70 -9.60 4.32
C PHE A 128 4.43 -10.97 3.68
N PHE A 129 3.82 -11.87 4.44
CA PHE A 129 3.53 -13.22 3.97
C PHE A 129 2.40 -13.23 2.93
N TRP A 130 1.42 -12.36 3.11
CA TRP A 130 0.34 -12.19 2.13
C TRP A 130 0.89 -11.65 0.81
N TYR A 131 1.71 -10.59 0.83
CA TYR A 131 2.25 -9.97 -0.38
C TYR A 131 3.25 -10.88 -1.10
N GLN A 132 3.98 -11.73 -0.36
CA GLN A 132 4.80 -12.79 -0.96
C GLN A 132 3.94 -13.69 -1.87
N LYS A 133 2.77 -14.12 -1.41
CA LYS A 133 1.84 -14.91 -2.23
C LYS A 133 1.32 -14.14 -3.44
N VAL A 134 1.05 -12.85 -3.28
CA VAL A 134 0.63 -11.99 -4.40
C VAL A 134 1.71 -11.97 -5.50
N ILE A 135 2.98 -11.84 -5.12
CA ILE A 135 4.10 -11.88 -6.06
C ILE A 135 4.22 -13.27 -6.72
N GLU A 136 4.21 -14.34 -5.93
CA GLU A 136 4.34 -15.72 -6.41
C GLU A 136 3.25 -16.12 -7.39
N THR A 137 2.05 -15.55 -7.25
CA THR A 137 0.89 -15.83 -8.09
C THR A 137 0.62 -14.77 -9.17
N ASN A 138 1.56 -13.82 -9.35
CA ASN A 138 1.39 -12.70 -10.28
C ASN A 138 0.05 -11.97 -10.08
N GLY A 139 -0.30 -11.69 -8.83
CA GLY A 139 -1.50 -10.95 -8.44
C GLY A 139 -2.75 -11.81 -8.16
N ALA A 140 -2.80 -13.07 -8.60
CA ALA A 140 -4.00 -13.89 -8.47
C ALA A 140 -4.47 -14.05 -7.02
N ALA A 141 -3.55 -14.22 -6.06
CA ALA A 141 -3.89 -14.33 -4.64
C ALA A 141 -4.58 -13.07 -4.05
N ALA A 142 -4.45 -11.91 -4.68
CA ALA A 142 -5.15 -10.70 -4.27
C ALA A 142 -6.60 -10.64 -4.79
N LEU A 143 -6.98 -11.50 -5.73
CA LEU A 143 -8.31 -11.59 -6.32
C LEU A 143 -9.19 -12.66 -5.65
N GLU A 144 -8.59 -13.52 -4.82
CA GLU A 144 -9.31 -14.53 -4.05
C GLU A 144 -10.14 -13.87 -2.93
N GLU A 145 -11.35 -14.42 -2.64
CA GLU A 145 -12.25 -13.94 -1.59
C GLU A 145 -11.74 -14.20 -0.17
#